data_d1d0ebc1ae11bbe79ea82922cdb2ba04
#
_entry.id   d1d0ebc1ae11bbe79ea82922cdb2ba04
#
_cell.length_a   1.000
_cell.length_b   1.000
_cell.length_c   1.000
_cell.angle_alpha   90.00
_cell.angle_beta   90.00
_cell.angle_gamma   90.00
#
_symmetry.space_group_name_H-M   'P 1'
#
loop_
_entity.id
_entity.type
_entity.pdbx_description
1 polymer ?
#
loop_
_entity_poly.entity_id
_entity_poly.type
_entity_poly.pdbx_seq_one_letter_code
_entity_poly.pdbx_strand_id
1 'polypeptide(L)'
;MIKKTIPLFALGFRPFYLLAAFWSVAAILEWLMELSGSGIRGIGSIPGIQWHAHEMIFGFATTVVAGFSLTAVRSWTGLETPKGRSLMLLAFFWIAGRLGPLFSSYFVIIDILFLPIIAMIIGKLILQRSMVRNLFLPLILSVLGILNGLFYMSAYGHIGIDSNVPLISSLFLIVMIEIMIGGRVIPSFTANAIVGIKQFRNKSFATVVLAFSATSFLLWIFFPVSVVTALICILTGVLQFILLLGWKPLATRSKPIVWILHAAYFWIPLGFILLGFSSFGLVSMYIALHAFGIGATGGLIIGMITRTAMGHTGRLIKAGAIEVSCYVLVQVTAVIWMVAHLTVGVWFHFTIG
;
A
#
# COMPACT_ATOMS: atom_id res chain seq x y z
N MET A 1 -29.34 19.77 21.37
CA MET A 1 -27.89 19.70 21.76
C MET A 1 -27.09 18.99 20.66
N ILE A 2 -26.34 19.72 19.84
CA ILE A 2 -25.40 19.13 18.87
C ILE A 2 -24.27 18.53 19.70
N LYS A 3 -24.23 17.19 19.85
CA LYS A 3 -23.09 16.53 20.51
C LYS A 3 -21.82 16.88 19.73
N LYS A 4 -20.95 17.73 20.26
CA LYS A 4 -19.65 18.07 19.67
C LYS A 4 -18.89 16.75 19.43
N THR A 5 -18.73 16.38 18.18
CA THR A 5 -17.90 15.23 17.80
C THR A 5 -16.45 15.56 18.12
N ILE A 6 -15.72 14.68 18.82
CA ILE A 6 -14.29 14.84 19.05
C ILE A 6 -13.60 15.01 17.68
N PRO A 7 -12.78 16.05 17.46
CA PRO A 7 -12.20 16.35 16.14
C PRO A 7 -11.46 15.18 15.50
N LEU A 8 -10.83 14.32 16.30
CA LEU A 8 -10.13 13.11 15.84
C LEU A 8 -11.09 12.15 15.10
N PHE A 9 -12.32 12.00 15.56
CA PHE A 9 -13.32 11.09 14.98
C PHE A 9 -14.32 11.78 14.06
N ALA A 10 -13.96 12.94 13.51
CA ALA A 10 -14.83 13.66 12.57
C ALA A 10 -14.77 13.12 11.13
N LEU A 11 -13.62 12.56 10.71
CA LEU A 11 -13.36 12.02 9.37
C LEU A 11 -12.47 10.77 9.46
N GLY A 12 -12.73 9.79 8.59
CA GLY A 12 -12.07 8.48 8.61
C GLY A 12 -10.55 8.52 8.59
N PHE A 13 -9.95 9.41 7.79
CA PHE A 13 -8.50 9.49 7.70
C PHE A 13 -7.82 9.86 9.02
N ARG A 14 -8.46 10.66 9.88
CA ARG A 14 -7.80 11.22 11.08
C ARG A 14 -7.30 10.15 12.05
N PRO A 15 -8.16 9.24 12.57
CA PRO A 15 -7.69 8.20 13.47
C PRO A 15 -6.81 7.18 12.75
N PHE A 16 -7.18 6.74 11.55
CA PHE A 16 -6.48 5.66 10.88
C PHE A 16 -5.10 6.05 10.36
N TYR A 17 -4.88 7.30 9.92
CA TYR A 17 -3.54 7.75 9.54
C TYR A 17 -2.59 7.86 10.74
N LEU A 18 -3.10 8.31 11.89
CA LEU A 18 -2.30 8.35 13.12
C LEU A 18 -1.98 6.93 13.63
N LEU A 19 -2.97 6.03 13.62
CA LEU A 19 -2.78 4.64 13.99
C LEU A 19 -1.77 3.94 13.07
N ALA A 20 -1.89 4.14 11.75
CA ALA A 20 -0.96 3.57 10.78
C ALA A 20 0.47 4.10 10.98
N ALA A 21 0.64 5.42 11.16
CA ALA A 21 1.95 6.03 11.39
C ALA A 21 2.60 5.52 12.69
N PHE A 22 1.84 5.47 13.77
CA PHE A 22 2.34 4.91 15.03
C PHE A 22 2.72 3.43 14.90
N TRP A 23 1.84 2.65 14.27
CA TRP A 23 2.04 1.21 14.12
C TRP A 23 3.21 0.86 13.22
N SER A 24 3.43 1.61 12.14
CA SER A 24 4.58 1.39 11.27
C SER A 24 5.91 1.53 12.01
N VAL A 25 6.02 2.54 12.89
CA VAL A 25 7.21 2.72 13.73
C VAL A 25 7.34 1.59 14.74
N ALA A 26 6.26 1.24 15.45
CA ALA A 26 6.28 0.17 16.44
C ALA A 26 6.66 -1.19 15.81
N ALA A 27 6.08 -1.52 14.66
CA ALA A 27 6.34 -2.78 13.98
C ALA A 27 7.77 -2.86 13.41
N ILE A 28 8.33 -1.75 12.91
CA ILE A 28 9.73 -1.73 12.46
C ILE A 28 10.68 -1.85 13.65
N LEU A 29 10.41 -1.17 14.76
CA LEU A 29 11.24 -1.30 15.98
C LEU A 29 11.22 -2.72 16.52
N GLU A 30 10.06 -3.38 16.59
CA GLU A 30 9.97 -4.78 17.00
C GLU A 30 10.75 -5.70 16.05
N TRP A 31 10.62 -5.49 14.74
CA TRP A 31 11.39 -6.24 13.75
C TRP A 31 12.91 -6.08 13.92
N LEU A 32 13.38 -4.87 14.20
CA LEU A 32 14.81 -4.61 14.47
C LEU A 32 15.27 -5.27 15.79
N MET A 33 14.43 -5.25 16.82
CA MET A 33 14.73 -5.94 18.08
C MET A 33 14.78 -7.47 17.87
N GLU A 34 13.90 -8.03 17.07
CA GLU A 34 13.93 -9.46 16.73
C GLU A 34 15.21 -9.85 15.99
N LEU A 35 15.63 -9.05 14.98
CA LEU A 35 16.89 -9.25 14.27
C LEU A 35 18.13 -9.19 15.19
N SER A 36 18.08 -8.38 16.26
CA SER A 36 19.12 -8.31 17.28
C SER A 36 19.05 -9.40 18.34
N GLY A 37 18.04 -10.27 18.28
CA GLY A 37 17.81 -11.35 19.25
C GLY A 37 17.14 -10.90 20.55
N SER A 38 16.67 -9.65 20.65
CA SER A 38 16.05 -9.06 21.85
C SER A 38 14.53 -8.82 21.69
N GLY A 39 13.94 -9.13 20.55
CA GLY A 39 12.51 -8.94 20.26
C GLY A 39 11.60 -9.94 20.96
N ILE A 40 10.32 -9.64 20.96
CA ILE A 40 9.26 -10.55 21.41
C ILE A 40 9.14 -11.66 20.37
N ARG A 41 9.87 -12.76 20.58
CA ARG A 41 9.93 -13.87 19.62
C ARG A 41 8.55 -14.33 19.22
N GLY A 42 8.23 -14.10 17.96
CA GLY A 42 7.07 -14.61 17.24
C GLY A 42 5.75 -14.49 18.00
N ILE A 43 4.98 -13.50 17.68
CA ILE A 43 3.61 -13.41 18.17
C ILE A 43 2.87 -14.66 17.72
N GLY A 44 2.64 -15.60 18.64
CA GLY A 44 1.87 -16.81 18.35
C GLY A 44 2.51 -17.78 17.36
N SER A 45 3.83 -18.02 17.41
CA SER A 45 4.57 -18.92 16.49
C SER A 45 4.79 -18.45 15.04
N ILE A 46 4.41 -17.22 14.69
CA ILE A 46 4.67 -16.67 13.36
C ILE A 46 6.13 -16.21 13.27
N PRO A 47 6.92 -16.65 12.27
CA PRO A 47 8.30 -16.18 12.09
C PRO A 47 8.35 -14.66 11.90
N GLY A 48 9.34 -13.98 12.49
CA GLY A 48 9.41 -12.54 12.52
C GLY A 48 9.42 -11.85 11.17
N ILE A 49 10.05 -12.43 10.15
CA ILE A 49 10.00 -11.90 8.79
C ILE A 49 8.58 -11.91 8.21
N GLN A 50 7.79 -12.95 8.51
CA GLN A 50 6.40 -13.04 8.07
C GLN A 50 5.50 -12.10 8.88
N TRP A 51 5.76 -11.98 10.19
CA TRP A 51 5.10 -11.01 11.03
C TRP A 51 5.39 -9.58 10.56
N HIS A 52 6.65 -9.25 10.29
CA HIS A 52 7.02 -7.94 9.72
C HIS A 52 6.26 -7.65 8.43
N ALA A 53 6.26 -8.59 7.47
CA ALA A 53 5.55 -8.42 6.21
C ALA A 53 4.04 -8.24 6.44
N HIS A 54 3.45 -9.03 7.34
CA HIS A 54 2.05 -8.92 7.73
C HIS A 54 1.71 -7.54 8.29
N GLU A 55 2.51 -7.04 9.24
CA GLU A 55 2.25 -5.75 9.87
C GLU A 55 2.48 -4.55 8.92
N MET A 56 3.41 -4.65 7.98
CA MET A 56 3.58 -3.63 6.95
C MET A 56 2.39 -3.61 5.97
N ILE A 57 1.80 -4.75 5.67
CA ILE A 57 0.66 -4.88 4.76
C ILE A 57 -0.64 -4.56 5.52
N PHE A 58 -1.00 -5.36 6.53
CA PHE A 58 -2.29 -5.31 7.21
C PHE A 58 -2.33 -4.33 8.39
N GLY A 59 -1.21 -4.08 9.04
CA GLY A 59 -1.08 -3.11 10.12
C GLY A 59 -0.90 -1.67 9.61
N PHE A 60 -0.08 -1.46 8.59
CA PHE A 60 0.24 -0.12 8.08
C PHE A 60 -0.53 0.23 6.80
N ALA A 61 -0.22 -0.43 5.66
CA ALA A 61 -0.70 0.02 4.37
C ALA A 61 -2.24 -0.05 4.25
N THR A 62 -2.87 -1.17 4.64
CA THR A 62 -4.33 -1.31 4.56
C THR A 62 -5.07 -0.39 5.53
N THR A 63 -4.45 -0.03 6.66
CA THR A 63 -5.01 0.96 7.60
C THR A 63 -5.11 2.35 6.97
N VAL A 64 -4.07 2.74 6.22
CA VAL A 64 -4.11 3.98 5.42
C VAL A 64 -5.18 3.89 4.34
N VAL A 65 -5.26 2.76 3.63
CA VAL A 65 -6.30 2.54 2.60
C VAL A 65 -7.71 2.61 3.22
N ALA A 66 -7.93 2.07 4.40
CA ALA A 66 -9.21 2.15 5.11
C ALA A 66 -9.58 3.61 5.46
N GLY A 67 -8.66 4.35 6.06
CA GLY A 67 -8.85 5.77 6.40
C GLY A 67 -9.09 6.64 5.16
N PHE A 68 -8.31 6.42 4.11
CA PHE A 68 -8.49 7.06 2.81
C PHE A 68 -9.87 6.74 2.21
N SER A 69 -10.25 5.45 2.18
CA SER A 69 -11.50 4.99 1.57
C SER A 69 -12.73 5.58 2.24
N LEU A 70 -12.77 5.59 3.58
CA LEU A 70 -13.85 6.21 4.34
C LEU A 70 -13.97 7.72 4.07
N THR A 71 -12.87 8.39 3.75
CA THR A 71 -12.86 9.82 3.44
C THR A 71 -13.22 10.07 1.97
N ALA A 72 -12.64 9.31 1.05
CA ALA A 72 -12.85 9.45 -0.39
C ALA A 72 -14.29 9.09 -0.81
N VAL A 73 -14.85 8.01 -0.24
CA VAL A 73 -16.23 7.57 -0.54
C VAL A 73 -17.23 8.64 -0.13
N ARG A 74 -17.04 9.34 0.99
CA ARG A 74 -17.84 10.50 1.35
C ARG A 74 -17.82 11.59 0.26
N SER A 75 -16.62 11.90 -0.24
CA SER A 75 -16.47 12.91 -1.30
C SER A 75 -17.09 12.46 -2.63
N TRP A 76 -17.02 11.17 -2.95
CA TRP A 76 -17.60 10.63 -4.19
C TRP A 76 -19.11 10.54 -4.15
N THR A 77 -19.66 10.03 -3.04
CA THR A 77 -21.09 9.72 -2.91
C THR A 77 -21.94 10.87 -2.36
N GLY A 78 -21.32 11.82 -1.67
CA GLY A 78 -22.01 12.85 -0.89
C GLY A 78 -22.72 12.29 0.35
N LEU A 79 -22.54 10.98 0.67
CA LEU A 79 -23.15 10.34 1.83
C LEU A 79 -22.21 10.37 3.03
N GLU A 80 -22.80 10.38 4.23
CA GLU A 80 -22.02 10.35 5.48
C GLU A 80 -21.39 8.98 5.69
N THR A 81 -20.09 8.98 5.93
CA THR A 81 -19.32 7.83 6.40
C THR A 81 -19.29 7.79 7.94
N PRO A 82 -18.87 6.67 8.58
CA PRO A 82 -18.77 6.59 10.02
C PRO A 82 -18.01 7.78 10.62
N LYS A 83 -18.61 8.41 11.65
CA LYS A 83 -18.04 9.52 12.42
C LYS A 83 -18.41 9.40 13.91
N GLY A 84 -17.70 10.13 14.75
CA GLY A 84 -17.95 10.12 16.21
C GLY A 84 -17.78 8.71 16.80
N ARG A 85 -18.79 8.22 17.52
CA ARG A 85 -18.75 6.93 18.21
C ARG A 85 -18.53 5.75 17.25
N SER A 86 -19.16 5.73 16.08
CA SER A 86 -19.00 4.64 15.11
C SER A 86 -17.56 4.56 14.59
N LEU A 87 -16.93 5.70 14.30
CA LEU A 87 -15.54 5.74 13.87
C LEU A 87 -14.58 5.39 15.00
N MET A 88 -14.90 5.80 16.24
CA MET A 88 -14.14 5.42 17.42
C MET A 88 -14.18 3.91 17.65
N LEU A 89 -15.34 3.27 17.51
CA LEU A 89 -15.47 1.80 17.62
C LEU A 89 -14.65 1.08 16.54
N LEU A 90 -14.64 1.57 15.30
CA LEU A 90 -13.80 1.00 14.24
C LEU A 90 -12.30 1.14 14.55
N ALA A 91 -11.88 2.27 15.13
CA ALA A 91 -10.48 2.47 15.54
C ALA A 91 -10.10 1.52 16.70
N PHE A 92 -10.98 1.36 17.71
CA PHE A 92 -10.77 0.38 18.78
C PHE A 92 -10.77 -1.07 18.28
N PHE A 93 -11.64 -1.39 17.32
CA PHE A 93 -11.67 -2.71 16.71
C PHE A 93 -10.35 -3.01 15.99
N TRP A 94 -9.79 -2.04 15.26
CA TRP A 94 -8.47 -2.15 14.65
C TRP A 94 -7.38 -2.36 15.70
N ILE A 95 -7.35 -1.57 16.79
CA ILE A 95 -6.37 -1.72 17.88
C ILE A 95 -6.48 -3.11 18.51
N ALA A 96 -7.70 -3.58 18.77
CA ALA A 96 -7.92 -4.92 19.31
C ALA A 96 -7.40 -6.02 18.37
N GLY A 97 -7.54 -5.84 17.04
CA GLY A 97 -6.96 -6.75 16.05
C GLY A 97 -5.44 -6.78 16.05
N ARG A 98 -4.78 -5.64 16.36
CA ARG A 98 -3.30 -5.58 16.46
C ARG A 98 -2.76 -6.14 17.76
N LEU A 99 -3.41 -5.82 18.89
CA LEU A 99 -2.94 -6.21 20.20
C LEU A 99 -3.47 -7.58 20.65
N GLY A 100 -4.68 -7.97 20.21
CA GLY A 100 -5.32 -9.21 20.63
C GLY A 100 -4.47 -10.47 20.37
N PRO A 101 -3.87 -10.64 19.19
CA PRO A 101 -3.01 -11.80 18.89
C PRO A 101 -1.80 -11.97 19.82
N LEU A 102 -1.36 -10.88 20.49
CA LEU A 102 -0.32 -10.95 21.53
C LEU A 102 -0.75 -11.76 22.76
N PHE A 103 -2.05 -11.80 23.04
CA PHE A 103 -2.60 -12.48 24.22
C PHE A 103 -3.13 -13.88 23.89
N SER A 104 -3.71 -14.06 22.69
CA SER A 104 -4.19 -15.37 22.24
C SER A 104 -4.42 -15.39 20.72
N SER A 105 -4.10 -16.52 20.09
CA SER A 105 -4.33 -16.76 18.66
C SER A 105 -5.81 -16.67 18.24
N TYR A 106 -6.76 -16.84 19.17
CA TYR A 106 -8.19 -16.67 18.85
C TYR A 106 -8.55 -15.22 18.46
N PHE A 107 -7.80 -14.23 18.93
CA PHE A 107 -8.06 -12.82 18.62
C PHE A 107 -7.68 -12.41 17.19
N VAL A 108 -6.99 -13.26 16.41
CA VAL A 108 -6.72 -13.00 14.98
C VAL A 108 -8.00 -12.78 14.18
N ILE A 109 -9.13 -13.33 14.63
CA ILE A 109 -10.42 -13.11 13.99
C ILE A 109 -10.82 -11.63 13.94
N ILE A 110 -10.44 -10.84 14.94
CA ILE A 110 -10.71 -9.40 14.98
C ILE A 110 -9.92 -8.70 13.88
N ASP A 111 -8.67 -9.09 13.68
CA ASP A 111 -7.84 -8.56 12.62
C ASP A 111 -8.38 -8.93 11.22
N ILE A 112 -8.72 -10.20 11.01
CA ILE A 112 -9.27 -10.70 9.76
C ILE A 112 -10.55 -9.93 9.37
N LEU A 113 -11.43 -9.65 10.34
CA LEU A 113 -12.73 -9.01 10.09
C LEU A 113 -12.64 -7.50 9.83
N PHE A 114 -11.54 -6.83 10.15
CA PHE A 114 -11.43 -5.38 9.99
C PHE A 114 -11.68 -4.92 8.55
N LEU A 115 -10.95 -5.47 7.58
CA LEU A 115 -11.08 -5.08 6.17
C LEU A 115 -12.46 -5.43 5.55
N PRO A 116 -13.04 -6.63 5.77
CA PRO A 116 -14.41 -6.93 5.36
C PRO A 116 -15.45 -5.95 5.92
N ILE A 117 -15.33 -5.53 7.19
CA ILE A 117 -16.23 -4.53 7.78
C ILE A 117 -16.11 -3.18 7.05
N ILE A 118 -14.90 -2.70 6.80
CA ILE A 118 -14.67 -1.49 6.01
C ILE A 118 -15.24 -1.64 4.60
N ALA A 119 -15.02 -2.78 3.95
CA ALA A 119 -15.53 -3.08 2.61
C ALA A 119 -17.08 -3.03 2.56
N MET A 120 -17.75 -3.62 3.54
CA MET A 120 -19.21 -3.57 3.64
C MET A 120 -19.73 -2.14 3.81
N ILE A 121 -19.11 -1.35 4.68
CA ILE A 121 -19.50 0.04 4.93
C ILE A 121 -19.41 0.86 3.65
N ILE A 122 -18.24 0.85 2.98
CA ILE A 122 -18.04 1.66 1.77
C ILE A 122 -18.81 1.10 0.57
N GLY A 123 -18.92 -0.22 0.44
CA GLY A 123 -19.68 -0.89 -0.60
C GLY A 123 -21.17 -0.50 -0.58
N LYS A 124 -21.76 -0.51 0.61
CA LYS A 124 -23.15 -0.04 0.80
C LYS A 124 -23.35 1.39 0.31
N LEU A 125 -22.47 2.32 0.66
CA LEU A 125 -22.55 3.73 0.26
C LEU A 125 -22.39 3.92 -1.26
N ILE A 126 -21.46 3.17 -1.86
CA ILE A 126 -21.20 3.19 -3.31
C ILE A 126 -22.43 2.67 -4.08
N LEU A 127 -23.03 1.57 -3.61
CA LEU A 127 -24.22 0.97 -4.22
C LEU A 127 -25.44 1.90 -4.10
N GLN A 128 -25.63 2.59 -2.97
CA GLN A 128 -26.72 3.55 -2.78
C GLN A 128 -26.69 4.71 -3.80
N ARG A 129 -25.54 5.02 -4.37
CA ARG A 129 -25.36 6.05 -5.41
C ARG A 129 -25.14 5.47 -6.81
N SER A 130 -25.31 4.16 -6.99
CA SER A 130 -25.11 3.46 -8.26
C SER A 130 -23.75 3.72 -8.91
N MET A 131 -22.72 3.99 -8.08
CA MET A 131 -21.37 4.30 -8.56
C MET A 131 -20.54 3.01 -8.81
N VAL A 132 -21.07 2.12 -9.66
CA VAL A 132 -20.56 0.76 -9.94
C VAL A 132 -19.06 0.77 -10.27
N ARG A 133 -18.58 1.81 -10.95
CA ARG A 133 -17.15 1.96 -11.30
C ARG A 133 -16.22 2.00 -10.10
N ASN A 134 -16.71 2.34 -8.91
CA ASN A 134 -15.90 2.41 -7.68
C ASN A 134 -16.02 1.14 -6.81
N LEU A 135 -16.80 0.13 -7.23
CA LEU A 135 -16.93 -1.14 -6.50
C LEU A 135 -15.66 -1.96 -6.46
N PHE A 136 -14.67 -1.65 -7.33
CA PHE A 136 -13.36 -2.30 -7.26
C PHE A 136 -12.73 -2.18 -5.86
N LEU A 137 -12.94 -1.05 -5.17
CA LEU A 137 -12.31 -0.77 -3.89
C LEU A 137 -12.84 -1.68 -2.77
N PRO A 138 -14.17 -1.75 -2.49
CA PRO A 138 -14.68 -2.71 -1.50
C PRO A 138 -14.41 -4.17 -1.90
N LEU A 139 -14.39 -4.49 -3.20
CA LEU A 139 -14.05 -5.83 -3.67
C LEU A 139 -12.61 -6.20 -3.28
N ILE A 140 -11.62 -5.34 -3.58
CA ILE A 140 -10.22 -5.59 -3.22
C ILE A 140 -10.06 -5.67 -1.69
N LEU A 141 -10.73 -4.80 -0.92
CA LEU A 141 -10.67 -4.87 0.55
C LEU A 141 -11.25 -6.17 1.10
N SER A 142 -12.31 -6.71 0.48
CA SER A 142 -12.85 -8.02 0.85
C SER A 142 -11.86 -9.15 0.55
N VAL A 143 -11.22 -9.13 -0.62
CA VAL A 143 -10.19 -10.11 -0.98
C VAL A 143 -8.97 -10.00 -0.05
N LEU A 144 -8.54 -8.79 0.30
CA LEU A 144 -7.48 -8.59 1.29
C LEU A 144 -7.84 -9.19 2.65
N GLY A 145 -9.11 -9.06 3.10
CA GLY A 145 -9.58 -9.73 4.31
C GLY A 145 -9.52 -11.26 4.22
N ILE A 146 -9.89 -11.83 3.07
CA ILE A 146 -9.76 -13.27 2.82
C ILE A 146 -8.29 -13.71 2.85
N LEU A 147 -7.40 -12.96 2.19
CA LEU A 147 -5.96 -13.25 2.19
C LEU A 147 -5.35 -13.14 3.58
N ASN A 148 -5.82 -12.20 4.42
CA ASN A 148 -5.42 -12.12 5.82
C ASN A 148 -5.81 -13.39 6.59
N GLY A 149 -7.03 -13.88 6.37
CA GLY A 149 -7.48 -15.15 6.94
C GLY A 149 -6.64 -16.34 6.47
N LEU A 150 -6.35 -16.43 5.16
CA LEU A 150 -5.50 -17.47 4.58
C LEU A 150 -4.07 -17.41 5.13
N PHE A 151 -3.52 -16.20 5.35
CA PHE A 151 -2.23 -16.05 5.99
C PHE A 151 -2.21 -16.68 7.39
N TYR A 152 -3.16 -16.36 8.25
CA TYR A 152 -3.21 -16.95 9.60
C TYR A 152 -3.44 -18.47 9.55
N MET A 153 -4.34 -18.95 8.68
CA MET A 153 -4.58 -20.39 8.54
C MET A 153 -3.32 -21.14 8.10
N SER A 154 -2.55 -20.54 7.19
CA SER A 154 -1.28 -21.12 6.73
C SER A 154 -0.19 -21.03 7.80
N ALA A 155 0.00 -19.85 8.42
CA ALA A 155 1.03 -19.61 9.43
C ALA A 155 0.84 -20.50 10.67
N TYR A 156 -0.41 -20.86 11.02
CA TYR A 156 -0.71 -21.81 12.11
C TYR A 156 -0.78 -23.27 11.65
N GLY A 157 -0.46 -23.58 10.38
CA GLY A 157 -0.41 -24.94 9.88
C GLY A 157 -1.76 -25.62 9.64
N HIS A 158 -2.86 -24.83 9.58
CA HIS A 158 -4.21 -25.39 9.32
C HIS A 158 -4.42 -25.71 7.83
N ILE A 159 -3.63 -25.12 6.94
CA ILE A 159 -3.65 -25.39 5.49
C ILE A 159 -2.21 -25.50 4.97
N GLY A 160 -2.01 -26.32 3.92
CA GLY A 160 -0.70 -26.59 3.33
C GLY A 160 -0.24 -25.55 2.28
N ILE A 161 -0.72 -24.31 2.36
CA ILE A 161 -0.28 -23.20 1.48
C ILE A 161 0.89 -22.49 2.15
N ASP A 162 1.92 -22.08 1.40
CA ASP A 162 2.99 -21.25 1.94
C ASP A 162 2.40 -19.88 2.36
N SER A 163 2.63 -19.47 3.62
CA SER A 163 2.15 -18.22 4.20
C SER A 163 2.69 -16.95 3.49
N ASN A 164 3.77 -17.06 2.72
CA ASN A 164 4.24 -15.98 1.87
C ASN A 164 3.29 -15.69 0.69
N VAL A 165 2.56 -16.69 0.18
CA VAL A 165 1.64 -16.52 -0.96
C VAL A 165 0.54 -15.51 -0.65
N PRO A 166 -0.25 -15.62 0.44
CA PRO A 166 -1.26 -14.61 0.77
C PRO A 166 -0.65 -13.23 1.10
N LEU A 167 0.56 -13.15 1.68
CA LEU A 167 1.23 -11.87 1.94
C LEU A 167 1.63 -11.17 0.64
N ILE A 168 2.29 -11.87 -0.27
CA ILE A 168 2.71 -11.32 -1.57
C ILE A 168 1.48 -10.94 -2.41
N SER A 169 0.45 -11.77 -2.43
CA SER A 169 -0.82 -11.48 -3.11
C SER A 169 -1.48 -10.22 -2.56
N SER A 170 -1.41 -10.01 -1.24
CA SER A 170 -1.95 -8.81 -0.59
C SER A 170 -1.17 -7.55 -0.98
N LEU A 171 0.16 -7.62 -1.01
CA LEU A 171 0.98 -6.51 -1.50
C LEU A 171 0.64 -6.17 -2.97
N PHE A 172 0.50 -7.17 -3.82
CA PHE A 172 0.12 -6.96 -5.22
C PHE A 172 -1.26 -6.31 -5.37
N LEU A 173 -2.23 -6.67 -4.53
CA LEU A 173 -3.53 -5.99 -4.51
C LEU A 173 -3.44 -4.54 -4.03
N ILE A 174 -2.57 -4.22 -3.07
CA ILE A 174 -2.30 -2.84 -2.66
C ILE A 174 -1.72 -2.06 -3.84
N VAL A 175 -0.72 -2.60 -4.53
CA VAL A 175 -0.14 -1.97 -5.72
C VAL A 175 -1.20 -1.79 -6.82
N MET A 176 -2.14 -2.73 -7.00
CA MET A 176 -3.26 -2.54 -7.92
C MET A 176 -4.16 -1.37 -7.52
N ILE A 177 -4.45 -1.17 -6.22
CA ILE A 177 -5.16 0.02 -5.73
C ILE A 177 -4.36 1.28 -6.08
N GLU A 178 -3.04 1.27 -5.87
CA GLU A 178 -2.15 2.39 -6.16
C GLU A 178 -2.12 2.73 -7.65
N ILE A 179 -2.05 1.74 -8.54
CA ILE A 179 -2.12 1.94 -10.00
C ILE A 179 -3.48 2.55 -10.38
N MET A 180 -4.58 2.02 -9.87
CA MET A 180 -5.93 2.47 -10.21
C MET A 180 -6.23 3.88 -9.68
N ILE A 181 -5.88 4.16 -8.43
CA ILE A 181 -6.13 5.45 -7.79
C ILE A 181 -5.07 6.46 -8.24
N GLY A 182 -3.79 6.09 -8.23
CA GLY A 182 -2.67 6.91 -8.66
C GLY A 182 -2.83 7.39 -10.09
N GLY A 183 -3.23 6.49 -11.01
CA GLY A 183 -3.48 6.82 -12.41
C GLY A 183 -4.59 7.87 -12.62
N ARG A 184 -5.50 8.05 -11.66
CA ARG A 184 -6.53 9.12 -11.69
C ARG A 184 -6.06 10.39 -10.99
N VAL A 185 -5.40 10.23 -9.84
CA VAL A 185 -5.10 11.29 -8.88
C VAL A 185 -3.83 12.04 -9.25
N ILE A 186 -2.75 11.34 -9.59
CA ILE A 186 -1.44 11.95 -9.88
C ILE A 186 -1.52 12.92 -11.08
N PRO A 187 -2.02 12.51 -12.26
CA PRO A 187 -2.13 13.43 -13.38
C PRO A 187 -3.12 14.58 -13.11
N SER A 188 -4.15 14.35 -12.30
CA SER A 188 -5.10 15.40 -11.91
C SER A 188 -4.44 16.45 -11.01
N PHE A 189 -3.67 16.02 -10.01
CA PHE A 189 -2.94 16.92 -9.12
C PHE A 189 -1.83 17.67 -9.84
N THR A 190 -1.17 17.03 -10.79
CA THR A 190 -0.18 17.67 -11.65
C THR A 190 -0.81 18.80 -12.48
N ALA A 191 -1.96 18.55 -13.11
CA ALA A 191 -2.66 19.57 -13.89
C ALA A 191 -3.14 20.75 -13.02
N ASN A 192 -3.59 20.49 -11.78
CA ASN A 192 -3.99 21.53 -10.85
C ASN A 192 -2.81 22.38 -10.33
N ALA A 193 -1.63 21.76 -10.24
CA ALA A 193 -0.43 22.44 -9.73
C ALA A 193 0.35 23.20 -10.81
N ILE A 194 0.27 22.78 -12.08
CA ILE A 194 1.00 23.33 -13.22
C ILE A 194 -0.01 23.73 -14.30
N VAL A 195 -0.35 25.01 -14.32
CA VAL A 195 -1.32 25.57 -15.29
C VAL A 195 -0.81 25.38 -16.71
N GLY A 196 -1.69 24.94 -17.61
CA GLY A 196 -1.39 24.78 -19.03
C GLY A 196 -0.56 23.54 -19.41
N ILE A 197 -0.27 22.64 -18.47
CA ILE A 197 0.51 21.44 -18.76
C ILE A 197 -0.25 20.49 -19.70
N LYS A 198 0.41 20.09 -20.80
CA LYS A 198 -0.11 19.09 -21.74
C LYS A 198 0.36 17.70 -21.31
N GLN A 199 -0.55 16.87 -20.83
CA GLN A 199 -0.29 15.49 -20.40
C GLN A 199 -0.84 14.49 -21.41
N PHE A 200 -0.16 13.35 -21.57
CA PHE A 200 -0.71 12.21 -22.27
C PHE A 200 -1.69 11.46 -21.34
N ARG A 201 -2.99 11.53 -21.65
CA ARG A 201 -4.08 10.90 -20.86
C ARG A 201 -4.95 10.06 -21.79
N ASN A 202 -4.46 8.91 -22.19
CA ASN A 202 -5.21 7.95 -23.00
C ASN A 202 -5.84 6.89 -22.08
N LYS A 203 -7.18 6.84 -22.04
CA LYS A 203 -7.93 5.91 -21.19
C LYS A 203 -7.75 4.45 -21.63
N SER A 204 -7.74 4.20 -22.94
CA SER A 204 -7.55 2.84 -23.47
C SER A 204 -6.16 2.32 -23.13
N PHE A 205 -5.12 3.15 -23.31
CA PHE A 205 -3.76 2.80 -22.92
C PHE A 205 -3.66 2.50 -21.42
N ALA A 206 -4.22 3.35 -20.56
CA ALA A 206 -4.24 3.12 -19.13
C ALA A 206 -4.97 1.82 -18.73
N THR A 207 -6.06 1.46 -19.45
CA THR A 207 -6.76 0.18 -19.23
C THR A 207 -5.89 -1.02 -19.64
N VAL A 208 -5.19 -0.93 -20.75
CA VAL A 208 -4.25 -1.96 -21.21
C VAL A 208 -3.13 -2.14 -20.17
N VAL A 209 -2.52 -1.05 -19.70
CA VAL A 209 -1.47 -1.09 -18.67
C VAL A 209 -1.98 -1.74 -17.37
N LEU A 210 -3.21 -1.41 -16.96
CA LEU A 210 -3.84 -2.03 -15.79
C LEU A 210 -4.04 -3.53 -15.97
N ALA A 211 -4.51 -3.97 -17.16
CA ALA A 211 -4.69 -5.38 -17.48
C ALA A 211 -3.35 -6.15 -17.46
N PHE A 212 -2.31 -5.58 -18.08
CA PHE A 212 -0.96 -6.15 -18.03
C PHE A 212 -0.43 -6.25 -16.60
N SER A 213 -0.69 -5.25 -15.73
CA SER A 213 -0.29 -5.28 -14.33
C SER A 213 -0.97 -6.42 -13.57
N ALA A 214 -2.28 -6.59 -13.73
CA ALA A 214 -3.01 -7.71 -13.13
C ALA A 214 -2.52 -9.06 -13.64
N THR A 215 -2.30 -9.20 -14.95
CA THR A 215 -1.79 -10.43 -15.57
C THR A 215 -0.38 -10.75 -15.05
N SER A 216 0.51 -9.76 -14.92
CA SER A 216 1.85 -9.95 -14.37
C SER A 216 1.83 -10.50 -12.95
N PHE A 217 0.99 -9.94 -12.09
CA PHE A 217 0.86 -10.41 -10.71
C PHE A 217 0.27 -11.82 -10.63
N LEU A 218 -0.75 -12.13 -11.42
CA LEU A 218 -1.32 -13.48 -11.47
C LEU A 218 -0.30 -14.50 -12.00
N LEU A 219 0.39 -14.19 -13.10
CA LEU A 219 1.42 -15.08 -13.64
C LEU A 219 2.54 -15.30 -12.63
N TRP A 220 2.95 -14.26 -11.91
CA TRP A 220 4.03 -14.41 -10.94
C TRP A 220 3.61 -15.25 -9.72
N ILE A 221 2.36 -15.14 -9.26
CA ILE A 221 1.84 -15.96 -8.15
C ILE A 221 1.81 -17.45 -8.53
N PHE A 222 1.37 -17.78 -9.74
CA PHE A 222 1.18 -19.16 -10.15
C PHE A 222 2.40 -19.76 -10.85
N PHE A 223 3.22 -18.95 -11.52
CA PHE A 223 4.37 -19.35 -12.33
C PHE A 223 5.56 -18.42 -12.11
N PRO A 224 6.10 -18.31 -10.87
CA PRO A 224 7.13 -17.33 -10.54
C PRO A 224 8.43 -17.54 -11.33
N VAL A 225 8.78 -18.79 -11.66
CA VAL A 225 10.00 -19.14 -12.42
C VAL A 225 9.58 -19.51 -13.84
N SER A 226 9.27 -18.50 -14.66
CA SER A 226 8.83 -18.69 -16.03
C SER A 226 9.32 -17.56 -16.93
N VAL A 227 9.83 -17.91 -18.11
CA VAL A 227 10.23 -16.93 -19.14
C VAL A 227 9.06 -16.04 -19.55
N VAL A 228 7.86 -16.62 -19.68
CA VAL A 228 6.65 -15.86 -20.03
C VAL A 228 6.33 -14.84 -18.94
N THR A 229 6.36 -15.24 -17.67
CA THR A 229 6.16 -14.35 -16.53
C THR A 229 7.18 -13.22 -16.53
N ALA A 230 8.47 -13.55 -16.73
CA ALA A 230 9.56 -12.58 -16.78
C ALA A 230 9.31 -11.52 -17.86
N LEU A 231 9.02 -11.95 -19.09
CA LEU A 231 8.80 -11.04 -20.23
C LEU A 231 7.55 -10.17 -20.04
N ILE A 232 6.45 -10.72 -19.53
CA ILE A 232 5.22 -9.95 -19.27
C ILE A 232 5.45 -8.94 -18.15
N CYS A 233 6.16 -9.29 -17.07
CA CYS A 233 6.50 -8.34 -16.02
C CYS A 233 7.39 -7.19 -16.54
N ILE A 234 8.44 -7.49 -17.30
CA ILE A 234 9.31 -6.46 -17.89
C ILE A 234 8.52 -5.54 -18.83
N LEU A 235 7.70 -6.12 -19.72
CA LEU A 235 6.84 -5.34 -20.62
C LEU A 235 5.89 -4.44 -19.83
N THR A 236 5.28 -4.96 -18.76
CA THR A 236 4.40 -4.18 -17.88
C THR A 236 5.15 -3.01 -17.25
N GLY A 237 6.38 -3.23 -16.76
CA GLY A 237 7.22 -2.16 -16.24
C GLY A 237 7.48 -1.06 -17.28
N VAL A 238 7.79 -1.43 -18.53
CA VAL A 238 7.97 -0.47 -19.64
C VAL A 238 6.68 0.31 -19.90
N LEU A 239 5.54 -0.36 -19.98
CA LEU A 239 4.24 0.30 -20.20
C LEU A 239 3.88 1.26 -19.04
N GLN A 240 4.15 0.88 -17.81
CA GLN A 240 3.97 1.74 -16.63
C GLN A 240 4.91 2.96 -16.67
N PHE A 241 6.15 2.82 -17.15
CA PHE A 241 7.06 3.95 -17.36
C PHE A 241 6.52 4.93 -18.41
N ILE A 242 6.04 4.43 -19.54
CA ILE A 242 5.43 5.27 -20.57
C ILE A 242 4.26 6.06 -20.01
N LEU A 243 3.40 5.40 -19.20
CA LEU A 243 2.28 6.05 -18.55
C LEU A 243 2.73 7.17 -17.59
N LEU A 244 3.72 6.90 -16.74
CA LEU A 244 4.29 7.85 -15.80
C LEU A 244 4.92 9.06 -16.51
N LEU A 245 5.73 8.84 -17.56
CA LEU A 245 6.35 9.91 -18.35
C LEU A 245 5.29 10.78 -19.04
N GLY A 246 4.18 10.18 -19.48
CA GLY A 246 3.03 10.89 -20.04
C GLY A 246 2.42 11.91 -19.07
N TRP A 247 2.52 11.71 -17.76
CA TRP A 247 2.04 12.65 -16.74
C TRP A 247 2.97 13.83 -16.47
N LYS A 248 4.15 13.88 -17.13
CA LYS A 248 5.12 14.99 -17.03
C LYS A 248 5.72 15.16 -15.63
N PRO A 249 6.36 14.14 -15.04
CA PRO A 249 6.89 14.18 -13.68
C PRO A 249 7.87 15.35 -13.46
N LEU A 250 8.78 15.62 -14.39
CA LEU A 250 9.81 16.65 -14.27
C LEU A 250 9.25 18.09 -14.18
N ALA A 251 8.03 18.33 -14.69
CA ALA A 251 7.37 19.62 -14.55
C ALA A 251 6.99 19.94 -13.09
N THR A 252 6.93 18.91 -12.23
CA THR A 252 6.50 19.06 -10.81
C THR A 252 7.65 19.33 -9.85
N ARG A 253 8.90 19.41 -10.31
CA ARG A 253 10.11 19.56 -9.48
C ARG A 253 10.06 20.69 -8.44
N SER A 254 9.38 21.79 -8.74
CA SER A 254 9.19 22.93 -7.83
C SER A 254 8.00 22.77 -6.87
N LYS A 255 7.26 21.65 -6.94
CA LYS A 255 6.04 21.39 -6.16
C LYS A 255 6.18 20.08 -5.37
N PRO A 256 6.85 20.09 -4.20
CA PRO A 256 7.17 18.86 -3.46
C PRO A 256 5.97 17.96 -3.18
N ILE A 257 4.83 18.54 -2.83
CA ILE A 257 3.59 17.80 -2.57
C ILE A 257 3.01 17.07 -3.81
N VAL A 258 3.56 17.30 -4.99
CA VAL A 258 3.20 16.63 -6.24
C VAL A 258 4.34 15.75 -6.73
N TRP A 259 5.61 16.21 -6.71
CA TRP A 259 6.72 15.39 -7.19
C TRP A 259 6.89 14.10 -6.38
N ILE A 260 6.58 14.11 -5.08
CA ILE A 260 6.64 12.89 -4.26
C ILE A 260 5.75 11.77 -4.83
N LEU A 261 4.57 12.10 -5.34
CA LEU A 261 3.67 11.11 -5.93
C LEU A 261 4.23 10.51 -7.21
N HIS A 262 4.93 11.31 -8.03
CA HIS A 262 5.62 10.81 -9.21
C HIS A 262 6.85 9.98 -8.85
N ALA A 263 7.65 10.44 -7.89
CA ALA A 263 8.83 9.71 -7.41
C ALA A 263 8.45 8.37 -6.78
N ALA A 264 7.38 8.33 -6.00
CA ALA A 264 6.86 7.11 -5.43
C ALA A 264 6.27 6.17 -6.49
N TYR A 265 5.49 6.71 -7.44
CA TYR A 265 4.94 5.90 -8.53
C TYR A 265 6.02 5.29 -9.43
N PHE A 266 7.19 5.93 -9.57
CA PHE A 266 8.34 5.42 -10.31
C PHE A 266 8.78 4.02 -9.84
N TRP A 267 8.59 3.70 -8.56
CA TRP A 267 8.92 2.39 -8.02
C TRP A 267 8.00 1.28 -8.52
N ILE A 268 6.80 1.59 -9.02
CA ILE A 268 5.88 0.59 -9.59
C ILE A 268 6.46 0.01 -10.88
N PRO A 269 6.78 0.80 -11.92
CA PRO A 269 7.42 0.26 -13.12
C PRO A 269 8.76 -0.43 -12.82
N LEU A 270 9.57 0.13 -11.93
CA LEU A 270 10.83 -0.50 -11.51
C LEU A 270 10.58 -1.84 -10.82
N GLY A 271 9.60 -1.92 -9.93
CA GLY A 271 9.21 -3.16 -9.25
C GLY A 271 8.77 -4.25 -10.22
N PHE A 272 8.01 -3.93 -11.26
CA PHE A 272 7.66 -4.89 -12.32
C PHE A 272 8.89 -5.40 -13.09
N ILE A 273 9.82 -4.52 -13.45
CA ILE A 273 11.08 -4.92 -14.12
C ILE A 273 11.89 -5.86 -13.23
N LEU A 274 12.05 -5.50 -11.95
CA LEU A 274 12.76 -6.32 -10.97
C LEU A 274 12.06 -7.66 -10.72
N LEU A 275 10.72 -7.67 -10.71
CA LEU A 275 9.93 -8.90 -10.62
C LEU A 275 10.17 -9.81 -11.82
N GLY A 276 10.28 -9.24 -13.03
CA GLY A 276 10.67 -9.98 -14.22
C GLY A 276 12.09 -10.54 -14.13
N PHE A 277 13.06 -9.76 -13.65
CA PHE A 277 14.42 -10.24 -13.44
C PHE A 277 14.50 -11.32 -12.36
N SER A 278 13.66 -11.25 -11.32
CA SER A 278 13.57 -12.33 -10.33
C SER A 278 13.05 -13.64 -10.92
N SER A 279 12.12 -13.56 -11.89
CA SER A 279 11.61 -14.74 -12.60
C SER A 279 12.68 -15.40 -13.50
N PHE A 280 13.72 -14.66 -13.93
CA PHE A 280 14.92 -15.18 -14.56
C PHE A 280 16.00 -15.68 -13.57
N GLY A 281 15.79 -15.53 -12.27
CA GLY A 281 16.79 -15.85 -11.24
C GLY A 281 17.97 -14.86 -11.16
N LEU A 282 17.88 -13.70 -11.82
CA LEU A 282 18.95 -12.70 -11.88
C LEU A 282 19.04 -11.83 -10.62
N VAL A 283 17.92 -11.64 -9.92
CA VAL A 283 17.87 -10.88 -8.65
C VAL A 283 16.90 -11.56 -7.68
N SER A 284 17.08 -11.30 -6.39
CA SER A 284 16.14 -11.77 -5.38
C SER A 284 14.75 -11.11 -5.55
N MET A 285 13.68 -11.89 -5.41
CA MET A 285 12.30 -11.37 -5.42
C MET A 285 12.06 -10.30 -4.36
N TYR A 286 12.76 -10.36 -3.23
CA TYR A 286 12.61 -9.39 -2.14
C TYR A 286 12.97 -7.97 -2.58
N ILE A 287 13.85 -7.80 -3.57
CA ILE A 287 14.18 -6.48 -4.15
C ILE A 287 12.95 -5.88 -4.83
N ALA A 288 12.23 -6.66 -5.62
CA ALA A 288 10.98 -6.21 -6.25
C ALA A 288 9.88 -5.92 -5.21
N LEU A 289 9.72 -6.80 -4.21
CA LEU A 289 8.71 -6.62 -3.17
C LEU A 289 8.94 -5.35 -2.34
N HIS A 290 10.20 -4.99 -2.05
CA HIS A 290 10.51 -3.75 -1.33
C HIS A 290 10.50 -2.51 -2.23
N ALA A 291 10.74 -2.64 -3.54
CA ALA A 291 10.47 -1.57 -4.49
C ALA A 291 8.97 -1.20 -4.45
N PHE A 292 8.08 -2.19 -4.45
CA PHE A 292 6.64 -1.96 -4.26
C PHE A 292 6.30 -1.47 -2.84
N GLY A 293 6.81 -2.12 -1.78
CA GLY A 293 6.43 -1.84 -0.39
C GLY A 293 6.98 -0.52 0.13
N ILE A 294 8.31 -0.31 0.08
CA ILE A 294 8.94 0.91 0.61
C ILE A 294 8.80 2.05 -0.41
N GLY A 295 9.26 1.80 -1.64
CA GLY A 295 9.35 2.85 -2.66
C GLY A 295 7.99 3.36 -3.11
N ALA A 296 7.13 2.47 -3.61
CA ALA A 296 5.81 2.84 -4.09
C ALA A 296 4.84 3.07 -2.93
N THR A 297 4.49 2.03 -2.17
CA THR A 297 3.48 2.12 -1.12
C THR A 297 3.85 3.13 -0.05
N GLY A 298 5.04 3.05 0.55
CA GLY A 298 5.51 4.01 1.55
C GLY A 298 5.54 5.44 1.02
N GLY A 299 6.08 5.63 -0.19
CA GLY A 299 6.18 6.95 -0.83
C GLY A 299 4.82 7.55 -1.23
N LEU A 300 3.90 6.74 -1.79
CA LEU A 300 2.54 7.20 -2.12
C LEU A 300 1.74 7.51 -0.85
N ILE A 301 1.87 6.68 0.18
CA ILE A 301 1.22 6.89 1.48
C ILE A 301 1.64 8.23 2.07
N ILE A 302 2.95 8.51 2.22
CA ILE A 302 3.39 9.76 2.84
C ILE A 302 2.95 10.99 2.04
N GLY A 303 2.98 10.92 0.69
CA GLY A 303 2.49 11.97 -0.18
C GLY A 303 0.98 12.19 -0.06
N MET A 304 0.20 11.12 0.04
CA MET A 304 -1.27 11.20 0.16
C MET A 304 -1.72 11.61 1.56
N ILE A 305 -1.08 11.12 2.63
CA ILE A 305 -1.38 11.49 4.02
C ILE A 305 -1.22 13.00 4.20
N THR A 306 -0.08 13.57 3.79
CA THR A 306 0.20 14.99 3.92
C THR A 306 -0.80 15.83 3.14
N ARG A 307 -1.09 15.45 1.90
CA ARG A 307 -2.05 16.16 1.05
C ARG A 307 -3.48 16.08 1.59
N THR A 308 -3.92 14.90 2.01
CA THR A 308 -5.26 14.69 2.58
C THR A 308 -5.42 15.47 3.88
N ALA A 309 -4.43 15.41 4.76
CA ALA A 309 -4.46 16.14 6.02
C ALA A 309 -4.56 17.67 5.80
N MET A 310 -3.75 18.24 4.90
CA MET A 310 -3.81 19.68 4.58
C MET A 310 -5.15 20.05 3.94
N GLY A 311 -5.60 19.31 2.93
CA GLY A 311 -6.83 19.62 2.20
C GLY A 311 -8.09 19.58 3.06
N HIS A 312 -8.19 18.61 3.97
CA HIS A 312 -9.36 18.46 4.85
C HIS A 312 -9.28 19.26 6.17
N THR A 313 -8.16 19.97 6.42
CA THR A 313 -8.02 20.86 7.59
C THR A 313 -8.00 22.34 7.21
N GLY A 314 -8.27 22.68 5.94
CA GLY A 314 -8.30 24.05 5.45
C GLY A 314 -6.91 24.71 5.35
N ARG A 315 -5.84 23.95 5.40
CA ARG A 315 -4.47 24.44 5.21
C ARG A 315 -4.15 24.59 3.73
N LEU A 316 -3.22 25.49 3.42
CA LEU A 316 -2.64 25.56 2.07
C LEU A 316 -1.99 24.24 1.72
N ILE A 317 -2.29 23.71 0.53
CA ILE A 317 -1.72 22.44 0.03
C ILE A 317 -0.29 22.72 -0.48
N LYS A 318 0.63 22.95 0.46
CA LYS A 318 2.05 23.26 0.20
C LYS A 318 2.91 22.52 1.24
N ALA A 319 3.78 21.64 0.79
CA ALA A 319 4.72 20.96 1.68
C ALA A 319 5.77 21.95 2.21
N GLY A 320 6.00 21.91 3.53
CA GLY A 320 7.09 22.59 4.21
C GLY A 320 8.35 21.72 4.28
N ALA A 321 9.35 22.19 5.04
CA ALA A 321 10.63 21.48 5.18
C ALA A 321 10.46 20.07 5.81
N ILE A 322 9.58 19.95 6.82
CA ILE A 322 9.34 18.68 7.52
C ILE A 322 8.75 17.64 6.57
N GLU A 323 7.70 18.00 5.81
CA GLU A 323 7.09 17.09 4.86
C GLU A 323 8.08 16.67 3.77
N VAL A 324 8.88 17.63 3.25
CA VAL A 324 9.92 17.35 2.25
C VAL A 324 10.98 16.41 2.81
N SER A 325 11.42 16.61 4.05
CA SER A 325 12.37 15.68 4.71
C SER A 325 11.80 14.27 4.81
N CYS A 326 10.51 14.12 5.20
CA CYS A 326 9.86 12.82 5.21
C CYS A 326 9.82 12.17 3.81
N TYR A 327 9.52 12.96 2.77
CA TYR A 327 9.51 12.46 1.39
C TYR A 327 10.87 11.94 0.94
N VAL A 328 11.92 12.73 1.22
CA VAL A 328 13.30 12.36 0.87
C VAL A 328 13.74 11.12 1.65
N LEU A 329 13.47 11.07 2.95
CA LEU A 329 13.85 9.92 3.80
C LEU A 329 13.24 8.62 3.30
N VAL A 330 11.96 8.58 2.95
CA VAL A 330 11.32 7.37 2.42
C VAL A 330 11.97 6.94 1.09
N GLN A 331 12.25 7.88 0.19
CA GLN A 331 12.89 7.56 -1.10
C GLN A 331 14.33 7.07 -0.90
N VAL A 332 15.09 7.73 -0.02
CA VAL A 332 16.46 7.33 0.33
C VAL A 332 16.48 5.94 0.97
N THR A 333 15.54 5.65 1.88
CA THR A 333 15.41 4.32 2.50
C THR A 333 15.19 3.23 1.43
N ALA A 334 14.31 3.49 0.46
CA ALA A 334 14.06 2.54 -0.63
C ALA A 334 15.34 2.29 -1.48
N VAL A 335 16.10 3.36 -1.79
CA VAL A 335 17.36 3.25 -2.53
C VAL A 335 18.42 2.48 -1.73
N ILE A 336 18.63 2.85 -0.45
CA ILE A 336 19.62 2.19 0.42
C ILE A 336 19.29 0.71 0.53
N TRP A 337 18.04 0.36 0.79
CA TRP A 337 17.61 -1.03 0.92
C TRP A 337 17.89 -1.82 -0.36
N MET A 338 17.55 -1.24 -1.53
CA MET A 338 17.79 -1.89 -2.83
C MET A 338 19.29 -2.08 -3.08
N VAL A 339 20.10 -1.05 -2.88
CA VAL A 339 21.56 -1.11 -3.09
C VAL A 339 22.19 -2.15 -2.14
N ALA A 340 21.81 -2.16 -0.87
CA ALA A 340 22.31 -3.13 0.10
C ALA A 340 22.05 -4.58 -0.35
N HIS A 341 20.84 -4.88 -0.84
CA HIS A 341 20.50 -6.23 -1.29
C HIS A 341 21.15 -6.62 -2.62
N LEU A 342 21.36 -5.68 -3.52
CA LEU A 342 22.09 -5.93 -4.76
C LEU A 342 23.57 -6.22 -4.48
N THR A 343 24.18 -5.48 -3.55
CA THR A 343 25.61 -5.67 -3.20
C THR A 343 25.84 -6.96 -2.41
N VAL A 344 25.01 -7.26 -1.42
CA VAL A 344 25.11 -8.50 -0.64
C VAL A 344 24.84 -9.73 -1.52
N GLY A 345 23.85 -9.67 -2.40
CA GLY A 345 23.55 -10.76 -3.35
C GLY A 345 24.74 -11.08 -4.27
N VAL A 346 25.43 -10.06 -4.77
CA VAL A 346 26.65 -10.24 -5.59
C VAL A 346 27.75 -10.95 -4.79
N TRP A 347 27.98 -10.59 -3.53
CA TRP A 347 28.98 -11.25 -2.68
C TRP A 347 28.64 -12.72 -2.39
N PHE A 348 27.38 -13.06 -2.18
CA PHE A 348 26.97 -14.45 -1.96
C PHE A 348 27.21 -15.35 -3.18
N HIS A 349 27.01 -14.85 -4.40
CA HIS A 349 27.32 -15.60 -5.62
C HIS A 349 28.83 -15.78 -5.86
N PHE A 350 29.68 -14.84 -5.42
CA PHE A 350 31.14 -14.96 -5.53
C PHE A 350 31.78 -15.83 -4.45
N THR A 351 31.09 -16.10 -3.34
CA THR A 351 31.65 -16.92 -2.24
C THR A 351 31.21 -18.39 -2.30
N ILE A 352 30.28 -18.77 -3.17
CA ILE A 352 29.78 -20.15 -3.34
C ILE A 352 30.16 -20.74 -4.72
N GLY A 353 30.78 -19.99 -5.61
CA GLY A 353 31.40 -20.43 -6.85
C GLY A 353 32.88 -20.64 -6.65
#